data_ce96f5b7aa59c2bc7fd661da5f567233
#
_entry.id   ce96f5b7aa59c2bc7fd661da5f567233
#
_cell.length_a   1.000
_cell.length_b   1.000
_cell.length_c   1.000
_cell.angle_alpha   90.00
_cell.angle_beta   90.00
_cell.angle_gamma   90.00
#
_symmetry.space_group_name_H-M   'P 1'
#
loop_
_entity.id
_entity.type
_entity.pdbx_description
1 polymer ?
#
loop_
_entity_poly.entity_id
_entity_poly.type
_entity_poly.pdbx_seq_one_letter_code
_entity_poly.pdbx_strand_id
1 'polypeptide(L)'
;MPQFEFDLALTPEQFLEYYRGHARRVRARATNGLVVEFPAALLQRFLTPEGIRGRFVLTCDEQFQHPRMERVPSPPADPPPGNTHRP
;
A
#
# COMPACT_ATOMS: atom_id res chain seq x y z
N MET A 1 1.93 -12.86 13.96
CA MET A 1 2.63 -11.68 13.44
C MET A 1 1.62 -10.60 13.13
N PRO A 2 1.85 -9.39 13.60
CA PRO A 2 0.90 -8.30 13.30
C PRO A 2 0.81 -8.02 11.81
N GLN A 3 -0.40 -7.85 11.35
CA GLN A 3 -0.68 -7.51 9.97
C GLN A 3 -1.65 -6.34 9.93
N PHE A 4 -1.42 -5.43 9.00
CA PHE A 4 -2.27 -4.26 8.82
C PHE A 4 -2.60 -4.12 7.34
N GLU A 5 -3.89 -4.10 7.05
CA GLU A 5 -4.35 -4.01 5.67
C GLU A 5 -4.90 -2.62 5.43
N PHE A 6 -4.54 -2.02 4.31
CA PHE A 6 -4.98 -0.65 4.02
C PHE A 6 -4.98 -0.41 2.52
N ASP A 7 -5.74 0.61 2.13
CA ASP A 7 -5.79 1.03 0.73
C ASP A 7 -4.91 2.25 0.55
N LEU A 8 -4.25 2.32 -0.59
CA LEU A 8 -3.43 3.46 -0.96
C LEU A 8 -3.82 3.97 -2.33
N ALA A 9 -3.70 5.28 -2.50
CA ALA A 9 -3.88 5.92 -3.78
C ALA A 9 -2.94 7.13 -3.81
N LEU A 10 -1.73 6.90 -4.26
CA LEU A 10 -0.71 7.94 -4.32
C LEU A 10 -0.35 8.20 -5.76
N THR A 11 -0.30 9.49 -6.13
CA THR A 11 0.27 9.84 -7.43
C THR A 11 1.79 9.66 -7.38
N PRO A 12 2.46 9.57 -8.55
CA PRO A 12 3.91 9.49 -8.53
C PRO A 12 4.56 10.66 -7.81
N GLU A 13 3.99 11.85 -7.96
CA GLU A 13 4.55 13.02 -7.29
C GLU A 13 4.40 12.91 -5.78
N GLN A 14 3.26 12.44 -5.32
CA GLN A 14 3.06 12.27 -3.88
C GLN A 14 4.04 11.25 -3.30
N PHE A 15 4.25 10.15 -4.03
CA PHE A 15 5.22 9.16 -3.57
C PHE A 15 6.63 9.75 -3.49
N LEU A 16 7.00 10.53 -4.49
CA LEU A 16 8.34 11.12 -4.49
C LEU A 16 8.52 12.10 -3.34
N GLU A 17 7.47 12.81 -2.96
CA GLU A 17 7.57 13.72 -1.82
C GLU A 17 7.87 12.94 -0.54
N TYR A 18 7.23 11.80 -0.36
CA TYR A 18 7.54 10.96 0.79
C TYR A 18 8.95 10.38 0.69
N TYR A 19 9.30 9.89 -0.48
CA TYR A 19 10.54 9.17 -0.65
C TYR A 19 11.76 10.08 -0.52
N ARG A 20 11.65 11.30 -1.03
CA ARG A 20 12.75 12.27 -1.00
C ARG A 20 12.67 13.21 0.17
N GLY A 21 11.54 13.26 0.85
CA GLY A 21 11.34 14.22 1.91
C GLY A 21 12.08 13.86 3.17
N HIS A 22 12.05 14.78 4.13
CA HIS A 22 12.73 14.57 5.39
C HIS A 22 12.10 13.45 6.20
N ALA A 23 10.80 13.33 6.17
CA ALA A 23 10.12 12.33 6.98
C ALA A 23 10.30 10.93 6.42
N ARG A 24 10.16 10.76 5.13
CA ARG A 24 10.33 9.47 4.45
C ARG A 24 9.43 8.38 4.99
N ARG A 25 8.35 8.73 5.65
CA ARG A 25 7.43 7.76 6.21
C ARG A 25 6.03 8.05 5.72
N VAL A 26 5.32 7.00 5.41
CA VAL A 26 3.94 7.09 4.96
C VAL A 26 3.05 6.67 6.11
N ARG A 27 1.96 7.40 6.29
CA ARG A 27 0.97 7.08 7.30
C ARG A 27 -0.31 6.65 6.61
N ALA A 28 -0.85 5.53 7.03
CA ALA A 28 -2.07 5.00 6.44
C ALA A 28 -2.99 4.47 7.54
N ARG A 29 -4.29 4.56 7.27
CA ARG A 29 -5.26 4.00 8.20
C ARG A 29 -5.61 2.58 7.76
N ALA A 30 -5.37 1.63 8.63
CA ALA A 30 -5.69 0.26 8.35
C ALA A 30 -7.18 0.00 8.45
N THR A 31 -7.61 -1.11 7.90
CA THR A 31 -9.03 -1.46 7.90
C THR A 31 -9.59 -1.64 9.28
N ASN A 32 -8.75 -1.94 10.27
CA ASN A 32 -9.19 -2.09 11.65
C ASN A 32 -9.22 -0.75 12.40
N GLY A 33 -9.00 0.37 11.71
CA GLY A 33 -9.06 1.69 12.31
C GLY A 33 -7.75 2.22 12.86
N LEU A 34 -6.75 1.38 12.96
CA LEU A 34 -5.45 1.82 13.47
C LEU A 34 -4.68 2.56 12.39
N VAL A 35 -3.87 3.52 12.82
CA VAL A 35 -2.99 4.24 11.92
C VAL A 35 -1.62 3.59 11.99
N VAL A 36 -1.05 3.28 10.82
CA VAL A 36 0.28 2.67 10.76
C VAL A 36 1.21 3.61 10.01
N GLU A 37 2.48 3.55 10.35
CA GLU A 37 3.53 4.29 9.66
C GLU A 37 4.59 3.32 9.21
N PHE A 38 5.12 3.58 8.03
CA PHE A 38 6.17 2.72 7.48
C PHE A 38 7.04 3.54 6.53
N PRO A 39 8.27 3.07 6.27
CA PRO A 39 9.13 3.80 5.34
C PRO A 39 8.57 3.78 3.92
N ALA A 40 8.66 4.92 3.26
CA ALA A 40 8.20 5.01 1.89
C ALA A 40 8.95 4.05 0.97
N ALA A 41 10.17 3.70 1.33
CA ALA A 41 10.95 2.78 0.51
C ALA A 41 10.27 1.43 0.32
N LEU A 42 9.41 1.03 1.26
CA LEU A 42 8.69 -0.24 1.12
C LEU A 42 7.73 -0.22 -0.05
N LEU A 43 7.33 0.95 -0.52
CA LEU A 43 6.39 1.06 -1.63
C LEU A 43 7.07 1.20 -2.98
N GLN A 44 8.40 1.35 -2.99
CA GLN A 44 9.09 1.69 -4.23
C GLN A 44 8.86 0.66 -5.32
N ARG A 45 8.86 -0.61 -4.95
CA ARG A 45 8.70 -1.68 -5.94
C ARG A 45 7.30 -1.76 -6.52
N PHE A 46 6.35 -1.04 -5.93
CA PHE A 46 4.96 -1.02 -6.41
C PHE A 46 4.66 0.22 -7.24
N LEU A 47 5.64 1.08 -7.45
CA LEU A 47 5.41 2.32 -8.19
C LEU A 47 5.21 2.02 -9.66
N THR A 48 4.14 2.57 -10.21
CA THR A 48 3.85 2.49 -11.63
C THR A 48 3.75 3.90 -12.19
N PRO A 49 3.66 4.04 -13.53
CA PRO A 49 3.47 5.37 -14.08
C PRO A 49 2.23 6.09 -13.58
N GLU A 50 1.23 5.35 -13.12
CA GLU A 50 0.04 5.95 -12.53
C GLU A 50 0.18 6.19 -11.04
N GLY A 51 1.29 5.80 -10.44
CA GLY A 51 1.49 5.94 -9.01
C GLY A 51 1.37 4.61 -8.29
N ILE A 52 0.93 4.67 -7.03
CA ILE A 52 0.77 3.46 -6.22
C ILE A 52 -0.68 3.39 -5.80
N ARG A 53 -1.39 2.38 -6.28
CA ARG A 53 -2.81 2.23 -6.01
C ARG A 53 -3.14 0.80 -5.72
N GLY A 54 -4.02 0.59 -4.75
CA GLY A 54 -4.49 -0.73 -4.44
C GLY A 54 -4.50 -0.98 -2.95
N ARG A 55 -4.71 -2.24 -2.61
CA ARG A 55 -4.73 -2.67 -1.23
C ARG A 55 -3.44 -3.38 -0.90
N PHE A 56 -2.89 -3.06 0.27
CA PHE A 56 -1.60 -3.59 0.70
C PHE A 56 -1.72 -4.15 2.10
N VAL A 57 -0.81 -5.07 2.42
CA VAL A 57 -0.68 -5.62 3.76
C VAL A 57 0.73 -5.32 4.24
N LEU A 58 0.80 -4.70 5.40
CA LEU A 58 2.06 -4.50 6.11
C LEU A 58 2.16 -5.56 7.20
N THR A 59 3.20 -6.36 7.16
CA THR A 59 3.45 -7.39 8.14
C THR A 59 4.75 -7.07 8.87
N CYS A 60 4.77 -7.23 10.17
CA CYS A 60 5.98 -7.02 10.94
C CYS A 60 6.05 -8.08 12.03
N ASP A 61 7.19 -8.14 12.73
CA ASP A 61 7.32 -9.09 13.81
C ASP A 61 6.62 -8.54 15.07
N GLU A 62 6.71 -9.28 16.16
CA GLU A 62 5.97 -8.92 17.36
C GLU A 62 6.52 -7.70 18.06
N GLN A 63 7.72 -7.28 17.70
CA GLN A 63 8.28 -6.03 18.18
C GLN A 63 8.05 -4.89 17.21
N PHE A 64 7.19 -5.12 16.19
CA PHE A 64 6.90 -4.14 15.14
C PHE A 64 8.15 -3.74 14.36
N GLN A 65 9.04 -4.71 14.15
CA GLN A 65 10.25 -4.51 13.36
C GLN A 65 10.21 -5.40 12.14
N HIS A 66 11.17 -5.19 11.25
CA HIS A 66 11.32 -5.97 10.03
C HIS A 66 10.04 -5.93 9.18
N PRO A 67 9.57 -4.74 8.84
CA PRO A 67 8.30 -4.63 8.11
C PRO A 67 8.43 -5.17 6.70
N ARG A 68 7.36 -5.80 6.25
CA ARG A 68 7.26 -6.31 4.90
C ARG A 68 5.95 -5.83 4.30
N MET A 69 6.01 -5.44 3.03
CA MET A 69 4.84 -4.91 2.34
C MET A 69 4.52 -5.81 1.17
N GLU A 70 3.26 -6.20 1.07
CA GLU A 70 2.80 -7.01 -0.04
C GLU A 70 1.50 -6.44 -0.57
N ARG A 71 1.27 -6.64 -1.86
CA ARG A 71 0.03 -6.20 -2.48
C ARG A 71 -1.00 -7.31 -2.35
N VAL A 72 -2.20 -6.95 -1.94
CA VAL A 72 -3.30 -7.90 -1.88
C VAL A 72 -3.90 -7.99 -3.28
N PRO A 73 -4.03 -9.20 -3.83
CA PRO A 73 -4.65 -9.33 -5.13
C PRO A 73 -6.09 -8.88 -5.10
N SER A 74 -6.54 -8.30 -6.18
CA SER A 74 -7.93 -7.91 -6.28
C SER A 74 -8.80 -9.15 -6.24
N PRO A 75 -9.92 -9.09 -5.50
CA PRO A 75 -10.82 -10.23 -5.48
C PRO A 75 -11.37 -10.50 -6.88
N PRO A 76 -11.38 -11.74 -7.27
CA PRO A 76 -11.98 -12.04 -8.57
C PRO A 76 -13.45 -11.73 -8.63
N ALA A 77 -14.09 -11.69 -7.49
CA ALA A 77 -15.50 -11.38 -7.47
C ALA A 77 -15.79 -9.96 -7.83
N ASP A 78 -14.77 -9.18 -7.92
CA ASP A 78 -14.91 -7.79 -8.23
C ASP A 78 -14.57 -7.57 -9.63
N PRO A 79 -15.20 -8.21 -10.53
CA PRO A 79 -14.89 -8.02 -11.89
C PRO A 79 -15.26 -6.63 -12.20
N PRO A 80 -14.44 -6.01 -12.85
CA PRO A 80 -14.87 -4.79 -13.41
C PRO A 80 -16.08 -5.10 -14.17
N PRO A 81 -17.05 -4.48 -13.90
CA PRO A 81 -18.23 -4.71 -14.66
C PRO A 81 -17.84 -4.61 -16.09
N GLY A 82 -17.91 -5.50 -16.60
CA GLY A 82 -17.47 -5.45 -17.85
C GLY A 82 -16.05 -5.53 -18.03
N ASN A 83 -16.31 -5.59 -17.77
CA ASN A 83 -15.70 -5.88 -18.13
C ASN A 83 -15.46 -6.38 -18.60
N THR A 84 -15.62 -6.47 -18.71
CA THR A 84 -15.58 -7.07 -19.09
C THR A 84 -15.29 -7.20 -19.64
N HIS A 85 -15.21 -7.40 -19.95
CA HIS A 85 -15.05 -7.69 -20.49
C HIS A 85 -14.99 -8.02 -20.89
N ARG A 86 -14.94 -8.26 -21.03
CA ARG A 86 -15.00 -8.79 -21.33
C ARG A 86 -14.96 -8.99 -21.66
N PRO A 87 -14.87 -9.16 -21.77
CA PRO A 87 -14.99 -9.62 -22.09
C PRO A 87 -15.15 -9.87 -22.36
#